data_3afe5f6e7cb76fadbde1f7761388e62d
#
_entry.id   3afe5f6e7cb76fadbde1f7761388e62d
#
_cell.length_a   1.000
_cell.length_b   1.000
_cell.length_c   1.000
_cell.angle_alpha   90.00
_cell.angle_beta   90.00
_cell.angle_gamma   90.00
#
_symmetry.space_group_name_H-M   'P 1'
#
loop_
_entity.id
_entity.type
_entity.pdbx_description
1 polymer ?
#
loop_
_entity_poly.entity_id
_entity_poly.type
_entity_poly.pdbx_seq_one_letter_code
_entity_poly.pdbx_strand_id
1 'polypeptide(L)'
;MRPNCIAIPQIVLPAPSVDMQAWAVIACDQHTSDAAYWAELEKTVGDKPSTLRLTLPEIYLGGDISEKLAAISSAMEKYKREGVFRTLPPGFILTERKTPVSPVRRGIVLAVDLEAYSYEQKSDALIRATEATITERIPPRLKIRESALFEFPHIMVLYNDPQDTVLGPYRNAPLETLYDFDLNMGGGHIRGKFLQDVEPMLNAFGALVRDNLLFMVGDGNHSLATAKAAWEKIKQGLSAEERKAHPARYALCEAVNLYDEGIRFEAIHRIVKNVDAEKFASGLAAKNGKCVCALYVRGKKRPFMLGSDAPGAIAEADKYIAEYISKFGGEVDYIHGEEDLRRLTEDSSSVGIALPKMDKADLFPLVKKHGSLPRKTFSMGESEEKRYYIEGRSIVK
;
A
#
# COMPACT_ATOMS: atom_id res chain seq x y z
N MET A 1 12.04 -17.80 -17.70
CA MET A 1 12.89 -18.12 -16.51
C MET A 1 12.18 -17.58 -15.30
N ARG A 2 12.00 -18.40 -14.26
CA ARG A 2 11.31 -17.99 -13.01
C ARG A 2 12.07 -16.85 -12.32
N PRO A 3 11.41 -15.74 -11.91
CA PRO A 3 12.07 -14.68 -11.15
C PRO A 3 12.38 -15.16 -9.73
N ASN A 4 13.58 -14.89 -9.25
CA ASN A 4 14.03 -15.33 -7.92
C ASN A 4 13.44 -14.49 -6.76
N CYS A 5 12.64 -13.48 -7.06
CA CYS A 5 12.00 -12.61 -6.05
C CYS A 5 10.58 -13.04 -5.69
N ILE A 6 10.03 -14.09 -6.29
CA ILE A 6 8.70 -14.63 -6.00
C ILE A 6 8.83 -16.01 -5.34
N ALA A 7 8.19 -16.18 -4.20
CA ALA A 7 8.03 -17.46 -3.52
C ALA A 7 6.56 -17.92 -3.58
N ILE A 8 6.37 -19.24 -3.53
CA ILE A 8 5.04 -19.87 -3.50
C ILE A 8 4.66 -20.05 -2.04
N PRO A 9 3.71 -19.27 -1.50
CA PRO A 9 3.35 -19.36 -0.09
C PRO A 9 2.43 -20.54 0.20
N GLN A 10 2.46 -21.01 1.45
CA GLN A 10 1.33 -21.69 2.07
C GLN A 10 0.46 -20.63 2.72
N ILE A 11 -0.67 -20.33 2.07
CA ILE A 11 -1.58 -19.28 2.52
C ILE A 11 -2.48 -19.82 3.61
N VAL A 12 -2.68 -19.00 4.65
CA VAL A 12 -3.62 -19.25 5.74
C VAL A 12 -4.88 -18.44 5.49
N LEU A 13 -6.03 -19.12 5.53
CA LEU A 13 -7.36 -18.54 5.45
C LEU A 13 -8.15 -18.88 6.72
N PRO A 14 -9.25 -18.17 7.00
CA PRO A 14 -10.20 -18.63 8.01
C PRO A 14 -10.84 -19.96 7.59
N ALA A 15 -11.20 -20.78 8.58
CA ALA A 15 -11.94 -22.02 8.36
C ALA A 15 -13.32 -21.72 7.73
N PRO A 16 -13.92 -22.64 6.98
CA PRO A 16 -15.21 -22.41 6.30
C PRO A 16 -16.38 -22.02 7.22
N SER A 17 -16.27 -22.29 8.51
CA SER A 17 -17.27 -21.92 9.53
C SER A 17 -17.17 -20.49 10.01
N VAL A 18 -16.10 -19.75 9.63
CA VAL A 18 -15.88 -18.38 10.06
C VAL A 18 -16.67 -17.42 9.18
N ASP A 19 -17.35 -16.47 9.81
CA ASP A 19 -18.04 -15.39 9.11
C ASP A 19 -17.04 -14.47 8.42
N MET A 20 -17.03 -14.51 7.09
CA MET A 20 -16.07 -13.75 6.28
C MET A 20 -16.27 -12.23 6.35
N GLN A 21 -17.49 -11.74 6.62
CA GLN A 21 -17.74 -10.31 6.82
C GLN A 21 -17.16 -9.81 8.15
N ALA A 22 -17.20 -10.62 9.19
CA ALA A 22 -16.56 -10.30 10.46
C ALA A 22 -15.04 -10.50 10.39
N TRP A 23 -14.58 -11.47 9.59
CA TRP A 23 -13.17 -11.78 9.42
C TRP A 23 -12.39 -10.67 8.73
N ALA A 24 -12.87 -10.23 7.57
CA ALA A 24 -12.16 -9.30 6.70
C ALA A 24 -12.25 -7.86 7.23
N VAL A 25 -11.10 -7.24 7.49
CA VAL A 25 -11.00 -5.87 8.00
C VAL A 25 -10.09 -5.04 7.10
N ILE A 26 -10.45 -3.78 6.89
CA ILE A 26 -9.66 -2.85 6.06
C ILE A 26 -8.25 -2.65 6.63
N ALA A 27 -7.31 -2.30 5.77
CA ALA A 27 -5.93 -1.98 6.13
C ALA A 27 -5.84 -1.01 7.33
N CYS A 28 -5.02 -1.37 8.30
CA CYS A 28 -4.93 -0.70 9.61
C CYS A 28 -4.37 0.74 9.54
N ASP A 29 -3.79 1.13 8.42
CA ASP A 29 -3.28 2.47 8.13
C ASP A 29 -4.33 3.41 7.53
N GLN A 30 -5.57 2.94 7.39
CA GLN A 30 -6.71 3.75 6.99
C GLN A 30 -7.47 4.29 8.20
N HIS A 31 -8.31 5.30 8.01
CA HIS A 31 -9.15 5.89 9.07
C HIS A 31 -8.36 6.23 10.35
N THR A 32 -7.14 6.75 10.19
CA THR A 32 -6.19 7.01 11.31
C THR A 32 -6.64 8.12 12.25
N SER A 33 -7.64 8.91 11.87
CA SER A 33 -8.27 9.96 12.69
C SER A 33 -9.77 9.76 12.93
N ASP A 34 -10.34 8.62 12.46
CA ASP A 34 -11.78 8.33 12.54
C ASP A 34 -12.06 7.21 13.56
N ALA A 35 -12.18 7.61 14.82
CA ALA A 35 -12.51 6.69 15.91
C ALA A 35 -13.93 6.08 15.76
N ALA A 36 -14.86 6.80 15.10
CA ALA A 36 -16.22 6.33 14.92
C ALA A 36 -16.27 5.15 13.94
N TYR A 37 -15.46 5.18 12.88
CA TYR A 37 -15.30 4.06 11.95
C TYR A 37 -14.88 2.78 12.69
N TRP A 38 -13.82 2.86 13.51
CA TRP A 38 -13.31 1.69 14.23
C TRP A 38 -14.27 1.19 15.30
N ALA A 39 -15.02 2.08 15.95
CA ALA A 39 -16.07 1.70 16.91
C ALA A 39 -17.24 0.98 16.23
N GLU A 40 -17.64 1.39 15.03
CA GLU A 40 -18.70 0.72 14.25
C GLU A 40 -18.24 -0.64 13.72
N LEU A 41 -16.99 -0.71 13.26
CA LEU A 41 -16.38 -1.97 12.85
C LEU A 41 -16.31 -2.97 14.02
N GLU A 42 -15.94 -2.49 15.21
CA GLU A 42 -15.91 -3.32 16.44
C GLU A 42 -17.29 -3.90 16.76
N LYS A 43 -18.37 -3.15 16.60
CA LYS A 43 -19.74 -3.64 16.77
C LYS A 43 -20.11 -4.69 15.71
N THR A 44 -19.69 -4.46 14.47
CA THR A 44 -19.94 -5.39 13.35
C THR A 44 -19.23 -6.73 13.58
N VAL A 45 -18.01 -6.70 14.08
CA VAL A 45 -17.21 -7.89 14.40
C VAL A 45 -17.74 -8.60 15.65
N GLY A 46 -18.01 -7.88 16.72
CA GLY A 46 -18.42 -8.43 18.00
C GLY A 46 -17.41 -9.46 18.53
N ASP A 47 -17.90 -10.60 19.00
CA ASP A 47 -17.07 -11.70 19.55
C ASP A 47 -16.60 -12.71 18.49
N LYS A 48 -16.92 -12.46 17.21
CA LYS A 48 -16.54 -13.37 16.12
C LYS A 48 -15.04 -13.33 15.84
N PRO A 49 -14.46 -14.44 15.32
CA PRO A 49 -13.10 -14.43 14.82
C PRO A 49 -12.92 -13.37 13.72
N SER A 50 -11.86 -12.55 13.84
CA SER A 50 -11.61 -11.45 12.93
C SER A 50 -10.13 -11.08 12.87
N THR A 51 -9.68 -10.60 11.73
CA THR A 51 -8.34 -9.99 11.59
C THR A 51 -8.21 -8.69 12.38
N LEU A 52 -9.31 -8.08 12.84
CA LEU A 52 -9.28 -6.97 13.79
C LEU A 52 -8.57 -7.34 15.10
N ARG A 53 -8.63 -8.62 15.50
CA ARG A 53 -7.94 -9.14 16.70
C ARG A 53 -6.47 -9.48 16.45
N LEU A 54 -6.04 -9.50 15.19
CA LEU A 54 -4.72 -9.95 14.75
C LEU A 54 -3.84 -8.79 14.23
N THR A 55 -4.42 -7.60 14.11
CA THR A 55 -3.76 -6.39 13.61
C THR A 55 -3.98 -5.23 14.57
N LEU A 56 -3.18 -4.18 14.45
CA LEU A 56 -3.33 -2.97 15.28
C LEU A 56 -3.63 -1.76 14.37
N PRO A 57 -4.85 -1.22 14.41
CA PRO A 57 -5.17 0.03 13.74
C PRO A 57 -4.25 1.18 14.16
N GLU A 58 -3.77 1.97 13.20
CA GLU A 58 -2.77 3.02 13.44
C GLU A 58 -3.26 4.14 14.37
N ILE A 59 -4.57 4.35 14.44
CA ILE A 59 -5.18 5.28 15.42
C ILE A 59 -4.77 4.94 16.87
N TYR A 60 -4.38 3.69 17.14
CA TYR A 60 -3.99 3.22 18.47
C TYR A 60 -2.46 3.14 18.67
N LEU A 61 -1.65 3.61 17.71
CA LEU A 61 -0.18 3.56 17.83
C LEU A 61 0.41 4.59 18.79
N GLY A 62 -0.38 5.53 19.29
CA GLY A 62 0.06 6.50 20.30
C GLY A 62 0.16 5.88 21.70
N GLY A 63 1.24 6.15 22.42
CA GLY A 63 1.43 5.69 23.81
C GLY A 63 1.95 4.26 23.97
N ASP A 64 1.69 3.64 25.13
CA ASP A 64 2.07 2.25 25.40
C ASP A 64 1.10 1.28 24.74
N ILE A 65 1.62 0.47 23.83
CA ILE A 65 0.87 -0.55 23.08
C ILE A 65 1.11 -1.97 23.61
N SER A 66 1.80 -2.14 24.71
CA SER A 66 2.24 -3.46 25.23
C SER A 66 1.06 -4.41 25.47
N GLU A 67 -0.03 -3.92 26.08
CA GLU A 67 -1.23 -4.72 26.32
C GLU A 67 -1.91 -5.13 25.01
N LYS A 68 -1.94 -4.24 24.02
CA LYS A 68 -2.51 -4.54 22.70
C LYS A 68 -1.69 -5.60 21.96
N LEU A 69 -0.38 -5.52 22.04
CA LEU A 69 0.53 -6.54 21.46
C LEU A 69 0.33 -7.89 22.11
N ALA A 70 0.22 -7.94 23.44
CA ALA A 70 -0.06 -9.17 24.19
C ALA A 70 -1.43 -9.77 23.79
N ALA A 71 -2.45 -8.92 23.61
CA ALA A 71 -3.77 -9.35 23.16
C ALA A 71 -3.74 -9.92 21.73
N ILE A 72 -3.01 -9.29 20.79
CA ILE A 72 -2.83 -9.78 19.43
C ILE A 72 -2.14 -11.15 19.43
N SER A 73 -1.03 -11.29 20.15
CA SER A 73 -0.30 -12.56 20.26
C SER A 73 -1.17 -13.67 20.86
N SER A 74 -1.91 -13.36 21.92
CA SER A 74 -2.87 -14.28 22.56
C SER A 74 -4.01 -14.69 21.60
N ALA A 75 -4.51 -13.75 20.79
CA ALA A 75 -5.53 -14.03 19.79
C ALA A 75 -5.01 -14.97 18.68
N MET A 76 -3.78 -14.75 18.19
CA MET A 76 -3.14 -15.63 17.20
C MET A 76 -2.99 -17.06 17.73
N GLU A 77 -2.50 -17.22 18.98
CA GLU A 77 -2.39 -18.53 19.64
C GLU A 77 -3.76 -19.19 19.84
N LYS A 78 -4.74 -18.43 20.30
CA LYS A 78 -6.13 -18.89 20.47
C LYS A 78 -6.69 -19.41 19.15
N TYR A 79 -6.62 -18.62 18.09
CA TYR A 79 -7.16 -18.97 16.78
C TYR A 79 -6.47 -20.20 16.17
N LYS A 80 -5.15 -20.33 16.38
CA LYS A 80 -4.41 -21.54 15.99
C LYS A 80 -4.90 -22.77 16.73
N ARG A 81 -5.05 -22.69 18.06
CA ARG A 81 -5.50 -23.79 18.91
C ARG A 81 -6.96 -24.19 18.64
N GLU A 82 -7.83 -23.23 18.36
CA GLU A 82 -9.26 -23.46 18.16
C GLU A 82 -9.62 -23.81 16.71
N GLY A 83 -8.63 -23.97 15.82
CA GLY A 83 -8.86 -24.34 14.43
C GLY A 83 -9.59 -23.28 13.60
N VAL A 84 -9.45 -21.99 13.99
CA VAL A 84 -10.00 -20.86 13.22
C VAL A 84 -9.29 -20.73 11.88
N PHE A 85 -8.04 -21.18 11.78
CA PHE A 85 -7.26 -21.14 10.55
C PHE A 85 -7.29 -22.46 9.79
N ARG A 86 -7.30 -22.37 8.45
CA ARG A 86 -6.94 -23.45 7.54
C ARG A 86 -5.72 -23.04 6.71
N THR A 87 -4.77 -23.94 6.51
CA THR A 87 -3.61 -23.73 5.66
C THR A 87 -3.83 -24.40 4.31
N LEU A 88 -3.65 -23.65 3.23
CA LEU A 88 -3.73 -24.17 1.87
C LEU A 88 -2.43 -24.88 1.48
N PRO A 89 -2.47 -25.79 0.49
CA PRO A 89 -1.25 -26.23 -0.19
C PRO A 89 -0.49 -25.03 -0.77
N PRO A 90 0.81 -25.18 -1.11
CA PRO A 90 1.54 -24.12 -1.80
C PRO A 90 0.83 -23.70 -3.09
N GLY A 91 0.64 -22.40 -3.27
CA GLY A 91 -0.07 -21.86 -4.44
C GLY A 91 -0.33 -20.37 -4.30
N PHE A 92 -1.01 -19.80 -5.29
CA PHE A 92 -1.45 -18.40 -5.31
C PHE A 92 -2.97 -18.31 -5.17
N ILE A 93 -3.44 -17.13 -4.74
CA ILE A 93 -4.87 -16.80 -4.81
C ILE A 93 -5.05 -15.67 -5.82
N LEU A 94 -5.92 -15.89 -6.80
CA LEU A 94 -6.32 -14.85 -7.75
C LEU A 94 -7.53 -14.13 -7.18
N THR A 95 -7.38 -12.82 -6.97
CA THR A 95 -8.41 -11.97 -6.38
C THR A 95 -9.14 -11.17 -7.44
N GLU A 96 -10.44 -11.01 -7.28
CA GLU A 96 -11.29 -10.08 -8.03
C GLU A 96 -12.04 -9.22 -7.01
N ARG A 97 -11.78 -7.92 -6.98
CA ARG A 97 -12.46 -7.00 -6.07
C ARG A 97 -13.19 -5.91 -6.83
N LYS A 98 -14.46 -5.75 -6.53
CA LYS A 98 -15.32 -4.68 -7.06
C LYS A 98 -15.72 -3.76 -5.91
N THR A 99 -15.59 -2.47 -6.11
CA THR A 99 -16.07 -1.44 -5.17
C THR A 99 -17.19 -0.61 -5.80
N PRO A 100 -17.94 0.19 -5.03
CA PRO A 100 -18.96 1.09 -5.59
C PRO A 100 -18.40 2.12 -6.57
N VAL A 101 -17.12 2.49 -6.42
CA VAL A 101 -16.48 3.58 -7.18
C VAL A 101 -15.49 3.11 -8.24
N SER A 102 -15.18 1.82 -8.26
CA SER A 102 -14.15 1.25 -9.14
C SER A 102 -14.64 -0.02 -9.82
N PRO A 103 -14.27 -0.24 -11.11
CA PRO A 103 -14.45 -1.52 -11.76
C PRO A 103 -13.67 -2.62 -11.05
N VAL A 104 -13.80 -3.86 -11.52
CA VAL A 104 -13.11 -5.01 -10.93
C VAL A 104 -11.60 -4.83 -10.99
N ARG A 105 -10.97 -4.78 -9.82
CA ARG A 105 -9.52 -4.89 -9.66
C ARG A 105 -9.14 -6.36 -9.49
N ARG A 106 -8.17 -6.81 -10.27
CA ARG A 106 -7.66 -8.18 -10.23
C ARG A 106 -6.25 -8.21 -9.67
N GLY A 107 -6.00 -9.13 -8.75
CA GLY A 107 -4.72 -9.28 -8.09
C GLY A 107 -4.31 -10.74 -7.95
N ILE A 108 -3.07 -10.95 -7.53
CA ILE A 108 -2.47 -12.25 -7.26
C ILE A 108 -1.86 -12.17 -5.86
N VAL A 109 -2.38 -12.96 -4.93
CA VAL A 109 -1.78 -13.10 -3.60
C VAL A 109 -0.62 -14.09 -3.72
N LEU A 110 0.59 -13.59 -3.51
CA LEU A 110 1.85 -14.31 -3.60
C LEU A 110 2.80 -13.84 -2.50
N ALA A 111 3.95 -14.49 -2.35
CA ALA A 111 4.99 -14.04 -1.44
C ALA A 111 6.19 -13.48 -2.22
N VAL A 112 6.75 -12.38 -1.73
CA VAL A 112 7.98 -11.78 -2.27
C VAL A 112 9.17 -12.05 -1.35
N ASP A 113 10.35 -12.26 -1.95
CA ASP A 113 11.61 -12.42 -1.22
C ASP A 113 12.14 -11.06 -0.78
N LEU A 114 12.25 -10.87 0.53
CA LEU A 114 12.76 -9.64 1.12
C LEU A 114 14.25 -9.38 0.79
N GLU A 115 15.02 -10.40 0.41
CA GLU A 115 16.38 -10.20 -0.08
C GLU A 115 16.40 -9.50 -1.46
N ALA A 116 15.33 -9.61 -2.23
CA ALA A 116 15.18 -8.96 -3.52
C ALA A 116 14.48 -7.58 -3.44
N TYR A 117 14.13 -7.14 -2.23
CA TYR A 117 13.46 -5.86 -1.97
C TYR A 117 14.41 -4.83 -1.40
N SER A 118 14.30 -3.59 -1.89
CA SER A 118 14.97 -2.42 -1.32
C SER A 118 14.02 -1.22 -1.26
N TYR A 119 14.09 -0.47 -0.16
CA TYR A 119 13.44 0.84 0.01
C TYR A 119 14.44 2.00 -0.01
N GLU A 120 15.69 1.73 -0.37
CA GLU A 120 16.69 2.76 -0.60
C GLU A 120 16.28 3.68 -1.75
N GLN A 121 16.64 4.97 -1.65
CA GLN A 121 16.27 5.98 -2.63
C GLN A 121 16.70 5.59 -4.05
N LYS A 122 17.90 5.05 -4.20
CA LYS A 122 18.41 4.51 -5.46
C LYS A 122 18.75 3.04 -5.23
N SER A 123 18.14 2.19 -6.00
CA SER A 123 18.34 0.75 -5.91
C SER A 123 18.20 0.10 -7.28
N ASP A 124 18.88 -0.99 -7.49
CA ASP A 124 18.76 -1.91 -8.63
C ASP A 124 18.08 -3.23 -8.28
N ALA A 125 17.43 -3.31 -7.10
CA ALA A 125 16.69 -4.47 -6.65
C ALA A 125 15.50 -4.78 -7.57
N LEU A 126 15.11 -6.07 -7.64
CA LEU A 126 13.94 -6.53 -8.41
C LEU A 126 12.62 -5.97 -7.88
N ILE A 127 12.56 -5.61 -6.61
CA ILE A 127 11.39 -5.01 -5.95
C ILE A 127 11.83 -3.70 -5.32
N ARG A 128 11.17 -2.59 -5.67
CA ARG A 128 11.54 -1.26 -5.19
C ARG A 128 10.38 -0.53 -4.56
N ALA A 129 10.65 0.28 -3.53
CA ALA A 129 9.68 1.22 -3.01
C ALA A 129 9.40 2.32 -4.05
N THR A 130 8.14 2.73 -4.17
CA THR A 130 7.75 3.86 -5.05
C THR A 130 7.99 5.20 -4.39
N GLU A 131 7.85 5.26 -3.06
CA GLU A 131 8.00 6.49 -2.28
C GLU A 131 9.10 6.32 -1.22
N ALA A 132 9.69 7.45 -0.81
CA ALA A 132 10.67 7.47 0.27
C ALA A 132 10.05 6.92 1.58
N THR A 133 10.68 5.91 2.14
CA THR A 133 10.26 5.28 3.40
C THR A 133 10.73 6.13 4.59
N ILE A 134 9.79 6.46 5.50
CA ILE A 134 10.12 7.13 6.76
C ILE A 134 10.60 6.07 7.75
N THR A 135 11.89 6.01 7.96
CA THR A 135 12.54 5.00 8.83
C THR A 135 12.07 5.08 10.28
N GLU A 136 11.71 6.28 10.77
CA GLU A 136 11.19 6.54 12.12
C GLU A 136 9.82 5.88 12.38
N ARG A 137 9.09 5.53 11.31
CA ARG A 137 7.81 4.82 11.40
C ARG A 137 7.96 3.31 11.51
N ILE A 138 9.16 2.76 11.27
CA ILE A 138 9.41 1.32 11.30
C ILE A 138 9.39 0.77 12.76
N PRO A 139 10.04 1.38 13.77
CA PRO A 139 10.20 0.77 15.08
C PRO A 139 8.89 0.38 15.79
N PRO A 140 7.82 1.18 15.81
CA PRO A 140 6.56 0.77 16.43
C PRO A 140 5.93 -0.46 15.76
N ARG A 141 5.95 -0.50 14.42
CA ARG A 141 5.41 -1.61 13.62
C ARG A 141 6.28 -2.87 13.72
N LEU A 142 7.58 -2.69 13.89
CA LEU A 142 8.53 -3.79 14.08
C LEU A 142 8.23 -4.59 15.34
N LYS A 143 7.89 -3.90 16.45
CA LYS A 143 7.50 -4.57 17.71
C LYS A 143 6.27 -5.48 17.51
N ILE A 144 5.28 -5.04 16.71
CA ILE A 144 4.10 -5.85 16.38
C ILE A 144 4.54 -7.12 15.64
N ARG A 145 5.38 -6.97 14.61
CA ARG A 145 5.81 -8.10 13.78
C ARG A 145 6.72 -9.09 14.52
N GLU A 146 7.58 -8.61 15.41
CA GLU A 146 8.51 -9.46 16.20
C GLU A 146 7.79 -10.41 17.14
N SER A 147 6.59 -10.07 17.60
CA SER A 147 5.76 -10.92 18.48
C SER A 147 4.71 -11.76 17.72
N ALA A 148 4.57 -11.57 16.42
CA ALA A 148 3.52 -12.20 15.63
C ALA A 148 3.91 -13.59 15.14
N LEU A 149 2.95 -14.53 15.17
CA LEU A 149 3.10 -15.87 14.58
C LEU A 149 2.73 -15.87 13.10
N PHE A 150 1.80 -15.01 12.73
CA PHE A 150 1.25 -14.87 11.38
C PHE A 150 1.33 -13.42 10.93
N GLU A 151 1.46 -13.23 9.64
CA GLU A 151 1.21 -11.95 9.00
C GLU A 151 -0.12 -11.97 8.24
N PHE A 152 -0.85 -10.85 8.29
CA PHE A 152 -2.02 -10.54 7.47
C PHE A 152 -1.77 -9.19 6.79
N PRO A 153 -1.10 -9.18 5.64
CA PRO A 153 -0.63 -7.93 5.05
C PRO A 153 -1.69 -7.26 4.16
N HIS A 154 -1.58 -5.93 4.05
CA HIS A 154 -2.29 -5.13 3.06
C HIS A 154 -1.38 -4.65 1.92
N ILE A 155 -0.16 -5.18 1.84
CA ILE A 155 0.86 -4.77 0.87
C ILE A 155 0.38 -5.07 -0.55
N MET A 156 0.47 -4.07 -1.41
CA MET A 156 0.23 -4.20 -2.84
C MET A 156 1.51 -3.90 -3.61
N VAL A 157 1.89 -4.79 -4.51
CA VAL A 157 3.00 -4.57 -5.45
C VAL A 157 2.46 -4.47 -6.87
N LEU A 158 3.01 -3.57 -7.66
CA LEU A 158 2.62 -3.34 -9.05
C LEU A 158 3.63 -3.98 -9.99
N TYR A 159 3.14 -4.62 -11.05
CA TYR A 159 3.96 -5.09 -12.16
C TYR A 159 3.50 -4.47 -13.48
N ASN A 160 4.44 -4.33 -14.43
CA ASN A 160 4.21 -3.63 -15.69
C ASN A 160 3.95 -4.64 -16.83
N ASP A 161 2.67 -4.93 -17.09
CA ASP A 161 2.21 -5.91 -18.09
C ASP A 161 1.06 -5.33 -18.95
N PRO A 162 1.37 -4.44 -19.91
CA PRO A 162 0.34 -3.82 -20.75
C PRO A 162 -0.42 -4.80 -21.65
N GLN A 163 0.09 -6.02 -21.82
CA GLN A 163 -0.52 -7.05 -22.65
C GLN A 163 -1.26 -8.12 -21.85
N ASP A 164 -1.33 -7.97 -20.52
CA ASP A 164 -2.02 -8.88 -19.60
C ASP A 164 -1.59 -10.36 -19.76
N THR A 165 -0.29 -10.57 -19.93
CA THR A 165 0.28 -11.90 -20.16
C THR A 165 0.31 -12.77 -18.90
N VAL A 166 0.30 -12.16 -17.71
CA VAL A 166 0.34 -12.85 -16.42
C VAL A 166 -1.04 -13.32 -15.99
N LEU A 167 -2.02 -12.43 -15.91
CA LEU A 167 -3.38 -12.72 -15.41
C LEU A 167 -4.39 -13.06 -16.50
N GLY A 168 -4.22 -12.53 -17.69
CA GLY A 168 -5.13 -12.72 -18.82
C GLY A 168 -5.52 -14.18 -19.08
N PRO A 169 -4.56 -15.14 -19.10
CA PRO A 169 -4.85 -16.57 -19.32
C PRO A 169 -5.77 -17.18 -18.27
N TYR A 170 -5.87 -16.59 -17.07
CA TYR A 170 -6.62 -17.16 -15.95
C TYR A 170 -7.99 -16.51 -15.74
N ARG A 171 -8.36 -15.47 -16.47
CA ARG A 171 -9.64 -14.74 -16.28
C ARG A 171 -10.86 -15.67 -16.30
N ASN A 172 -10.87 -16.66 -17.19
CA ASN A 172 -11.96 -17.61 -17.35
C ASN A 172 -11.55 -19.05 -17.00
N ALA A 173 -10.40 -19.24 -16.33
CA ALA A 173 -9.96 -20.56 -15.93
C ALA A 173 -10.91 -21.16 -14.88
N PRO A 174 -11.23 -22.46 -14.95
CA PRO A 174 -12.09 -23.15 -14.00
C PRO A 174 -11.34 -23.47 -12.69
N LEU A 175 -11.01 -22.41 -11.93
CA LEU A 175 -10.30 -22.51 -10.66
C LEU A 175 -11.28 -22.67 -9.49
N GLU A 176 -10.84 -23.35 -8.43
CA GLU A 176 -11.58 -23.47 -7.18
C GLU A 176 -11.81 -22.11 -6.55
N THR A 177 -13.05 -21.75 -6.25
CA THR A 177 -13.39 -20.55 -5.48
C THR A 177 -13.21 -20.84 -3.99
N LEU A 178 -12.32 -20.09 -3.34
CA LEU A 178 -12.03 -20.21 -1.92
C LEU A 178 -12.96 -19.35 -1.06
N TYR A 179 -13.30 -18.16 -1.56
CA TYR A 179 -14.23 -17.22 -0.95
C TYR A 179 -14.88 -16.33 -2.01
N ASP A 180 -16.10 -15.89 -1.74
CA ASP A 180 -16.93 -15.04 -2.62
C ASP A 180 -17.96 -14.34 -1.73
N PHE A 181 -17.75 -13.07 -1.33
CA PHE A 181 -18.57 -12.39 -0.33
C PHE A 181 -18.45 -10.87 -0.38
N ASP A 182 -19.44 -10.19 0.22
CA ASP A 182 -19.44 -8.75 0.38
C ASP A 182 -18.63 -8.33 1.61
N LEU A 183 -17.71 -7.39 1.43
CA LEU A 183 -16.91 -6.80 2.50
C LEU A 183 -17.76 -5.88 3.36
N ASN A 184 -17.45 -5.80 4.66
CA ASN A 184 -18.09 -4.87 5.57
C ASN A 184 -17.72 -3.40 5.27
N MET A 185 -18.36 -2.47 5.98
CA MET A 185 -18.08 -1.02 5.96
C MET A 185 -18.03 -0.42 4.54
N GLY A 186 -18.81 -0.96 3.61
CA GLY A 186 -18.86 -0.45 2.23
C GLY A 186 -17.67 -0.86 1.34
N GLY A 187 -16.87 -1.83 1.77
CA GLY A 187 -15.67 -2.30 1.05
C GLY A 187 -15.94 -2.96 -0.31
N GLY A 188 -17.22 -3.13 -0.69
CA GLY A 188 -17.61 -3.77 -1.95
C GLY A 188 -17.57 -5.29 -1.87
N HIS A 189 -17.35 -5.94 -3.00
CA HIS A 189 -17.39 -7.40 -3.14
C HIS A 189 -16.01 -7.95 -3.50
N ILE A 190 -15.63 -9.10 -2.92
CA ILE A 190 -14.39 -9.77 -3.21
C ILE A 190 -14.57 -11.26 -3.45
N ARG A 191 -13.84 -11.79 -4.44
CA ARG A 191 -13.73 -13.22 -4.75
C ARG A 191 -12.26 -13.61 -4.79
N GLY A 192 -11.94 -14.79 -4.25
CA GLY A 192 -10.61 -15.41 -4.32
C GLY A 192 -10.66 -16.80 -4.90
N LYS A 193 -9.81 -17.08 -5.87
CA LYS A 193 -9.71 -18.39 -6.54
C LYS A 193 -8.31 -18.98 -6.35
N PHE A 194 -8.21 -20.28 -6.12
CA PHE A 194 -6.94 -20.95 -5.88
C PHE A 194 -6.26 -21.39 -7.17
N LEU A 195 -4.99 -21.01 -7.32
CA LEU A 195 -4.11 -21.47 -8.39
C LEU A 195 -2.98 -22.31 -7.79
N GLN A 196 -3.05 -23.63 -7.98
CA GLN A 196 -2.03 -24.57 -7.50
C GLN A 196 -0.86 -24.71 -8.49
N ASP A 197 -1.13 -24.84 -9.78
CA ASP A 197 -0.09 -24.85 -10.83
C ASP A 197 0.31 -23.43 -11.18
N VAL A 198 1.32 -22.93 -10.48
CA VAL A 198 1.81 -21.55 -10.62
C VAL A 198 2.97 -21.38 -11.59
N GLU A 199 3.56 -22.47 -12.09
CA GLU A 199 4.76 -22.41 -12.95
C GLU A 199 4.56 -21.61 -14.24
N PRO A 200 3.43 -21.75 -14.98
CA PRO A 200 3.21 -20.90 -16.17
C PRO A 200 3.18 -19.41 -15.83
N MET A 201 2.54 -19.05 -14.70
CA MET A 201 2.46 -17.66 -14.23
C MET A 201 3.83 -17.12 -13.80
N LEU A 202 4.63 -17.92 -13.10
CA LEU A 202 6.00 -17.55 -12.71
C LEU A 202 6.88 -17.31 -13.94
N ASN A 203 6.73 -18.10 -15.00
CA ASN A 203 7.44 -17.88 -16.25
C ASN A 203 6.99 -16.59 -16.96
N ALA A 204 5.69 -16.27 -16.93
CA ALA A 204 5.16 -15.01 -17.44
C ALA A 204 5.75 -13.80 -16.66
N PHE A 205 5.78 -13.84 -15.34
CA PHE A 205 6.46 -12.82 -14.53
C PHE A 205 7.95 -12.69 -14.90
N GLY A 206 8.64 -13.81 -15.11
CA GLY A 206 10.05 -13.82 -15.52
C GLY A 206 10.28 -13.11 -16.86
N ALA A 207 9.31 -13.20 -17.78
CA ALA A 207 9.36 -12.51 -19.06
C ALA A 207 9.14 -10.98 -18.94
N LEU A 208 8.59 -10.50 -17.83
CA LEU A 208 8.39 -9.07 -17.57
C LEU A 208 9.60 -8.37 -16.93
N VAL A 209 10.58 -9.12 -16.43
CA VAL A 209 11.78 -8.51 -15.81
C VAL A 209 12.52 -7.66 -16.84
N ARG A 210 12.70 -6.38 -16.55
CA ARG A 210 13.46 -5.43 -17.37
C ARG A 210 14.40 -4.63 -16.48
N ASP A 211 15.67 -4.59 -16.83
CA ASP A 211 16.68 -3.82 -16.10
C ASP A 211 16.69 -4.13 -14.59
N ASN A 212 16.63 -5.42 -14.28
CA ASN A 212 16.56 -5.93 -12.90
C ASN A 212 15.40 -5.33 -12.07
N LEU A 213 14.24 -5.07 -12.68
CA LEU A 213 13.05 -4.58 -12.04
C LEU A 213 11.84 -5.40 -12.47
N LEU A 214 11.07 -5.88 -11.50
CA LEU A 214 9.81 -6.60 -11.71
C LEU A 214 8.65 -5.92 -10.97
N PHE A 215 8.84 -5.61 -9.70
CA PHE A 215 7.78 -5.05 -8.86
C PHE A 215 8.12 -3.68 -8.30
N MET A 216 7.09 -2.86 -8.18
CA MET A 216 7.10 -1.66 -7.37
C MET A 216 6.05 -1.73 -6.28
N VAL A 217 6.38 -1.25 -5.08
CA VAL A 217 5.41 -1.21 -3.98
C VAL A 217 4.40 -0.12 -4.28
N GLY A 218 3.16 -0.49 -4.55
CA GLY A 218 2.08 0.44 -4.82
C GLY A 218 1.39 0.95 -3.55
N ASP A 219 1.25 0.07 -2.55
CA ASP A 219 0.68 0.41 -1.24
C ASP A 219 1.34 -0.44 -0.16
N GLY A 220 1.33 0.02 1.09
CA GLY A 220 1.97 -0.68 2.20
C GLY A 220 3.50 -0.55 2.22
N ASN A 221 4.09 0.54 1.72
CA ASN A 221 5.55 0.78 1.74
C ASN A 221 6.16 0.58 3.13
N HIS A 222 5.54 1.14 4.19
CA HIS A 222 6.03 0.97 5.56
C HIS A 222 5.88 -0.46 6.07
N SER A 223 4.83 -1.18 5.66
CA SER A 223 4.61 -2.58 6.05
C SER A 223 5.68 -3.50 5.45
N LEU A 224 5.99 -3.34 4.15
CA LEU A 224 7.04 -4.14 3.52
C LEU A 224 8.43 -3.77 4.05
N ALA A 225 8.70 -2.48 4.29
CA ALA A 225 9.94 -2.03 4.92
C ALA A 225 10.11 -2.59 6.35
N THR A 226 9.01 -2.66 7.13
CA THR A 226 9.00 -3.29 8.45
C THR A 226 9.30 -4.79 8.36
N ALA A 227 8.72 -5.49 7.37
CA ALA A 227 9.02 -6.90 7.13
C ALA A 227 10.49 -7.11 6.79
N LYS A 228 11.07 -6.24 5.94
CA LYS A 228 12.51 -6.25 5.63
C LYS A 228 13.36 -6.02 6.87
N ALA A 229 13.04 -5.01 7.69
CA ALA A 229 13.78 -4.71 8.91
C ALA A 229 13.75 -5.89 9.93
N ALA A 230 12.58 -6.55 10.07
CA ALA A 230 12.47 -7.75 10.90
C ALA A 230 13.34 -8.89 10.38
N TRP A 231 13.29 -9.13 9.06
CA TRP A 231 14.14 -10.14 8.43
C TRP A 231 15.64 -9.85 8.61
N GLU A 232 16.07 -8.59 8.43
CA GLU A 232 17.46 -8.19 8.63
C GLU A 232 17.98 -8.49 10.03
N LYS A 233 17.13 -8.37 11.07
CA LYS A 233 17.45 -8.77 12.43
C LYS A 233 17.55 -10.30 12.58
N ILE A 234 16.52 -11.02 12.13
CA ILE A 234 16.39 -12.47 12.29
C ILE A 234 17.55 -13.18 11.59
N LYS A 235 17.90 -12.77 10.37
CA LYS A 235 18.91 -13.45 9.57
C LYS A 235 20.33 -13.40 10.15
N GLN A 236 20.61 -12.46 11.06
CA GLN A 236 21.93 -12.33 11.68
C GLN A 236 22.31 -13.58 12.50
N GLY A 237 21.31 -14.22 13.12
CA GLY A 237 21.51 -15.44 13.92
C GLY A 237 21.40 -16.75 13.12
N LEU A 238 21.23 -16.70 11.79
CA LEU A 238 20.96 -17.88 10.97
C LEU A 238 22.11 -18.22 10.03
N SER A 239 22.35 -19.52 9.84
CA SER A 239 23.22 -20.04 8.79
C SER A 239 22.66 -19.76 7.38
N ALA A 240 23.47 -19.92 6.35
CA ALA A 240 23.07 -19.70 4.95
C ALA A 240 21.89 -20.60 4.54
N GLU A 241 21.86 -21.85 4.97
CA GLU A 241 20.79 -22.78 4.67
C GLU A 241 19.50 -22.44 5.42
N GLU A 242 19.61 -22.07 6.71
CA GLU A 242 18.45 -21.62 7.48
C GLU A 242 17.82 -20.36 6.93
N ARG A 243 18.62 -19.40 6.42
CA ARG A 243 18.14 -18.19 5.76
C ARG A 243 17.29 -18.48 4.53
N LYS A 244 17.65 -19.50 3.72
CA LYS A 244 16.88 -19.87 2.52
C LYS A 244 15.50 -20.41 2.86
N ALA A 245 15.38 -21.17 3.95
CA ALA A 245 14.14 -21.84 4.34
C ALA A 245 13.30 -21.06 5.36
N HIS A 246 13.82 -19.95 5.92
CA HIS A 246 13.13 -19.25 7.01
C HIS A 246 11.88 -18.50 6.51
N PRO A 247 10.70 -18.71 7.13
CA PRO A 247 9.47 -18.07 6.68
C PRO A 247 9.54 -16.54 6.69
N ALA A 248 10.17 -15.92 7.70
CA ALA A 248 10.30 -14.47 7.82
C ALA A 248 11.11 -13.81 6.69
N ARG A 249 11.83 -14.59 5.85
CA ARG A 249 12.50 -14.09 4.65
C ARG A 249 11.54 -13.56 3.61
N TYR A 250 10.30 -14.02 3.64
CA TYR A 250 9.29 -13.69 2.64
C TYR A 250 8.19 -12.82 3.24
N ALA A 251 7.51 -12.05 2.41
CA ALA A 251 6.34 -11.28 2.78
C ALA A 251 5.20 -11.55 1.82
N LEU A 252 4.00 -11.80 2.36
CA LEU A 252 2.78 -11.95 1.56
C LEU A 252 2.35 -10.60 1.03
N CYS A 253 1.96 -10.54 -0.24
CA CYS A 253 1.42 -9.33 -0.87
C CYS A 253 0.45 -9.68 -1.99
N GLU A 254 -0.32 -8.69 -2.42
CA GLU A 254 -1.12 -8.73 -3.62
C GLU A 254 -0.35 -8.07 -4.78
N ALA A 255 -0.03 -8.83 -5.82
CA ALA A 255 0.54 -8.30 -7.05
C ALA A 255 -0.59 -7.91 -8.00
N VAL A 256 -0.59 -6.66 -8.48
CA VAL A 256 -1.61 -6.10 -9.37
C VAL A 256 -0.95 -5.55 -10.63
N ASN A 257 -1.56 -5.81 -11.77
CA ASN A 257 -1.10 -5.22 -13.03
C ASN A 257 -1.32 -3.70 -13.00
N LEU A 258 -0.27 -2.93 -13.28
CA LEU A 258 -0.35 -1.47 -13.37
C LEU A 258 -1.46 -1.00 -14.34
N TYR A 259 -1.75 -1.80 -15.36
CA TYR A 259 -2.78 -1.50 -16.37
C TYR A 259 -4.15 -2.09 -16.06
N ASP A 260 -4.33 -2.72 -14.88
CA ASP A 260 -5.66 -3.17 -14.45
C ASP A 260 -6.64 -1.97 -14.40
N GLU A 261 -7.89 -2.21 -14.78
CA GLU A 261 -8.93 -1.17 -14.84
C GLU A 261 -9.27 -0.59 -13.47
N GLY A 262 -9.08 -1.39 -12.39
CA GLY A 262 -9.25 -0.97 -11.01
C GLY A 262 -8.07 -0.16 -10.46
N ILE A 263 -6.98 0.03 -11.20
CA ILE A 263 -5.85 0.87 -10.79
C ILE A 263 -5.97 2.25 -11.44
N ARG A 264 -6.21 3.24 -10.59
CA ARG A 264 -6.24 4.66 -10.99
C ARG A 264 -5.26 5.44 -10.14
N PHE A 265 -4.45 6.26 -10.79
CA PHE A 265 -3.61 7.23 -10.08
C PHE A 265 -4.38 8.54 -10.03
N GLU A 266 -4.45 9.13 -8.85
CA GLU A 266 -5.02 10.47 -8.69
C GLU A 266 -3.95 11.41 -8.15
N ALA A 267 -4.02 12.68 -8.62
CA ALA A 267 -3.13 13.71 -8.12
C ALA A 267 -3.45 14.01 -6.64
N ILE A 268 -2.42 14.17 -5.85
CA ILE A 268 -2.56 14.67 -4.49
C ILE A 268 -2.10 16.12 -4.48
N HIS A 269 -3.02 17.02 -4.18
CA HIS A 269 -2.78 18.44 -4.13
C HIS A 269 -2.28 18.87 -2.73
N ARG A 270 -1.77 20.09 -2.62
CA ARG A 270 -1.34 20.66 -1.34
C ARG A 270 -2.22 21.86 -1.02
N ILE A 271 -2.62 21.97 0.25
CA ILE A 271 -3.15 23.20 0.81
C ILE A 271 -2.19 23.68 1.90
N VAL A 272 -1.81 24.96 1.83
CA VAL A 272 -0.99 25.61 2.86
C VAL A 272 -1.86 26.61 3.57
N LYS A 273 -2.02 26.46 4.88
CA LYS A 273 -2.91 27.24 5.76
C LYS A 273 -2.11 28.15 6.65
N ASN A 274 -2.75 29.19 7.14
CA ASN A 274 -2.16 30.17 8.07
C ASN A 274 -0.95 30.89 7.48
N VAL A 275 -1.06 31.33 6.21
CA VAL A 275 -0.01 32.02 5.46
C VAL A 275 -0.52 33.32 4.82
N ASP A 276 0.40 34.21 4.45
CA ASP A 276 0.11 35.28 3.51
C ASP A 276 -0.03 34.66 2.11
N ALA A 277 -1.28 34.49 1.66
CA ALA A 277 -1.61 33.77 0.45
C ALA A 277 -1.01 34.39 -0.82
N GLU A 278 -1.02 35.72 -0.93
CA GLU A 278 -0.49 36.40 -2.13
C GLU A 278 1.03 36.36 -2.17
N LYS A 279 1.70 36.53 -1.04
CA LYS A 279 3.17 36.43 -0.92
C LYS A 279 3.64 35.01 -1.22
N PHE A 280 2.95 34.00 -0.66
CA PHE A 280 3.25 32.60 -0.93
C PHE A 280 3.09 32.28 -2.42
N ALA A 281 1.94 32.63 -2.99
CA ALA A 281 1.61 32.35 -4.38
C ALA A 281 2.58 33.03 -5.36
N SER A 282 2.91 34.30 -5.12
CA SER A 282 3.86 35.05 -5.96
C SER A 282 5.25 34.43 -5.95
N GLY A 283 5.72 33.98 -4.77
CA GLY A 283 7.03 33.36 -4.64
C GLY A 283 7.12 32.00 -5.31
N LEU A 284 6.06 31.18 -5.24
CA LEU A 284 6.04 29.90 -5.93
C LEU A 284 5.89 30.06 -7.45
N ALA A 285 5.03 30.99 -7.91
CA ALA A 285 4.82 31.25 -9.33
C ALA A 285 6.06 31.87 -10.03
N ALA A 286 6.98 32.46 -9.27
CA ALA A 286 8.24 32.96 -9.81
C ALA A 286 9.24 31.85 -10.22
N LYS A 287 8.98 30.59 -9.81
CA LYS A 287 9.78 29.45 -10.28
C LYS A 287 9.38 29.06 -11.70
N ASN A 288 10.33 28.52 -12.44
CA ASN A 288 10.12 28.11 -13.83
C ASN A 288 10.07 26.58 -13.93
N GLY A 289 9.27 26.07 -14.86
CA GLY A 289 9.17 24.64 -15.08
C GLY A 289 8.53 24.29 -16.41
N LYS A 290 8.19 23.01 -16.57
CA LYS A 290 7.55 22.48 -17.79
C LYS A 290 6.17 21.87 -17.52
N CYS A 291 5.88 21.55 -16.25
CA CYS A 291 4.59 20.94 -15.87
C CYS A 291 3.57 22.02 -15.54
N VAL A 292 2.38 21.89 -16.10
CA VAL A 292 1.24 22.78 -15.82
C VAL A 292 0.73 22.48 -14.41
N CYS A 293 0.76 23.49 -13.56
CA CYS A 293 0.22 23.50 -12.21
C CYS A 293 -0.78 24.66 -12.07
N ALA A 294 -1.51 24.70 -10.96
CA ALA A 294 -2.34 25.86 -10.66
C ALA A 294 -2.26 26.22 -9.16
N LEU A 295 -2.27 27.50 -8.88
CA LEU A 295 -2.48 28.04 -7.54
C LEU A 295 -3.96 28.40 -7.37
N TYR A 296 -4.52 28.11 -6.21
CA TYR A 296 -5.81 28.60 -5.76
C TYR A 296 -5.61 29.61 -4.63
N VAL A 297 -6.01 30.86 -4.89
CA VAL A 297 -5.97 31.95 -3.92
C VAL A 297 -7.35 32.60 -3.88
N ARG A 298 -7.99 32.60 -2.72
CA ARG A 298 -9.39 33.05 -2.54
C ARG A 298 -10.34 32.38 -3.53
N GLY A 299 -10.19 31.05 -3.70
CA GLY A 299 -10.97 30.25 -4.63
C GLY A 299 -10.70 30.50 -6.11
N LYS A 300 -9.78 31.40 -6.48
CA LYS A 300 -9.45 31.76 -7.87
C LYS A 300 -8.24 30.99 -8.38
N LYS A 301 -8.41 30.31 -9.53
CA LYS A 301 -7.36 29.53 -10.19
C LYS A 301 -6.38 30.44 -10.94
N ARG A 302 -5.07 30.24 -10.68
CA ARG A 302 -3.96 30.93 -11.35
C ARG A 302 -2.99 29.87 -11.89
N PRO A 303 -2.94 29.63 -13.22
CA PRO A 303 -2.01 28.66 -13.80
C PRO A 303 -0.57 29.15 -13.68
N PHE A 304 0.36 28.21 -13.48
CA PHE A 304 1.80 28.44 -13.50
C PHE A 304 2.54 27.16 -13.92
N MET A 305 3.84 27.26 -14.15
CA MET A 305 4.67 26.14 -14.59
C MET A 305 5.68 25.80 -13.50
N LEU A 306 5.85 24.48 -13.20
CA LEU A 306 6.78 24.02 -12.18
C LEU A 306 7.44 22.70 -12.60
N GLY A 307 8.69 22.46 -12.18
CA GLY A 307 9.39 21.20 -12.39
C GLY A 307 9.62 20.80 -13.84
N SER A 308 10.37 19.72 -14.05
CA SER A 308 10.64 19.16 -15.37
C SER A 308 9.67 18.07 -15.79
N ASP A 309 9.10 17.39 -14.81
CA ASP A 309 8.14 16.30 -14.91
C ASP A 309 7.24 16.31 -13.64
N ALA A 310 6.22 15.48 -13.58
CA ALA A 310 5.28 15.47 -12.46
C ALA A 310 5.96 15.27 -11.09
N PRO A 311 6.85 14.27 -10.89
CA PRO A 311 7.60 14.16 -9.63
C PRO A 311 8.48 15.37 -9.33
N GLY A 312 9.11 15.96 -10.34
CA GLY A 312 9.92 17.17 -10.21
C GLY A 312 9.10 18.38 -9.74
N ALA A 313 7.90 18.56 -10.32
CA ALA A 313 6.98 19.61 -9.89
C ALA A 313 6.53 19.44 -8.44
N ILE A 314 6.23 18.20 -8.04
CA ILE A 314 5.85 17.85 -6.66
C ILE A 314 7.02 18.13 -5.70
N ALA A 315 8.23 17.67 -6.03
CA ALA A 315 9.42 17.87 -5.20
C ALA A 315 9.74 19.36 -5.01
N GLU A 316 9.63 20.16 -6.08
CA GLU A 316 9.86 21.60 -6.01
C GLU A 316 8.79 22.33 -5.21
N ALA A 317 7.51 21.92 -5.33
CA ALA A 317 6.43 22.46 -4.53
C ALA A 317 6.65 22.16 -3.04
N ASP A 318 6.92 20.89 -2.69
CA ASP A 318 7.13 20.44 -1.31
C ASP A 318 8.37 21.14 -0.69
N LYS A 319 9.44 21.31 -1.46
CA LYS A 319 10.62 22.05 -1.02
C LYS A 319 10.29 23.51 -0.72
N TYR A 320 9.56 24.19 -1.62
CA TYR A 320 9.18 25.59 -1.42
C TYR A 320 8.23 25.74 -0.21
N ILE A 321 7.26 24.83 -0.04
CA ILE A 321 6.37 24.81 1.13
C ILE A 321 7.18 24.69 2.42
N ALA A 322 8.11 23.73 2.49
CA ALA A 322 8.94 23.53 3.68
C ALA A 322 9.81 24.76 4.02
N GLU A 323 10.46 25.37 3.01
CA GLU A 323 11.25 26.58 3.17
C GLU A 323 10.40 27.77 3.64
N TYR A 324 9.19 27.93 3.08
CA TYR A 324 8.29 29.01 3.44
C TYR A 324 7.78 28.85 4.87
N ILE A 325 7.28 27.66 5.23
CA ILE A 325 6.76 27.36 6.57
C ILE A 325 7.86 27.53 7.63
N SER A 326 9.06 27.05 7.36
CA SER A 326 10.21 27.24 8.28
C SER A 326 10.51 28.70 8.56
N LYS A 327 10.28 29.61 7.60
CA LYS A 327 10.60 31.03 7.71
C LYS A 327 9.46 31.89 8.22
N PHE A 328 8.21 31.57 7.87
CA PHE A 328 7.06 32.44 8.07
C PHE A 328 5.94 31.78 8.87
N GLY A 329 6.07 30.49 9.22
CA GLY A 329 4.99 29.69 9.81
C GLY A 329 3.99 29.19 8.77
N GLY A 330 2.97 28.51 9.25
CA GLY A 330 1.93 27.88 8.45
C GLY A 330 1.89 26.39 8.62
N GLU A 331 0.91 25.75 7.98
CA GLU A 331 0.67 24.30 8.02
C GLU A 331 0.38 23.81 6.62
N VAL A 332 0.84 22.59 6.26
CA VAL A 332 0.53 21.95 4.99
C VAL A 332 -0.34 20.72 5.22
N ASP A 333 -1.34 20.57 4.35
CA ASP A 333 -2.21 19.40 4.30
C ASP A 333 -2.37 18.91 2.86
N TYR A 334 -2.86 17.67 2.68
CA TYR A 334 -2.94 16.98 1.41
C TYR A 334 -4.40 16.76 1.02
N ILE A 335 -4.75 17.19 -0.17
CA ILE A 335 -6.14 17.23 -0.64
C ILE A 335 -6.31 16.36 -1.89
N HIS A 336 -7.33 15.54 -1.89
CA HIS A 336 -7.81 14.81 -3.06
C HIS A 336 -8.87 15.66 -3.77
N GLY A 337 -8.76 15.75 -5.08
CA GLY A 337 -9.71 16.50 -5.91
C GLY A 337 -9.47 18.02 -5.93
N GLU A 338 -9.49 18.58 -7.14
CA GLU A 338 -9.20 20.00 -7.37
C GLU A 338 -10.36 20.92 -6.92
N GLU A 339 -11.61 20.41 -6.92
CA GLU A 339 -12.77 21.17 -6.47
C GLU A 339 -12.76 21.38 -4.95
N ASP A 340 -12.40 20.34 -4.17
CA ASP A 340 -12.23 20.47 -2.72
C ASP A 340 -11.08 21.42 -2.39
N LEU A 341 -9.97 21.34 -3.14
CA LEU A 341 -8.86 22.28 -2.99
C LEU A 341 -9.35 23.72 -3.22
N ARG A 342 -10.13 23.97 -4.28
CA ARG A 342 -10.71 25.28 -4.58
C ARG A 342 -11.54 25.81 -3.42
N ARG A 343 -12.48 24.99 -2.91
CA ARG A 343 -13.38 25.34 -1.83
C ARG A 343 -12.63 25.68 -0.53
N LEU A 344 -11.62 24.89 -0.19
CA LEU A 344 -10.83 25.09 1.03
C LEU A 344 -9.91 26.32 0.98
N THR A 345 -9.78 26.96 -0.19
CA THR A 345 -8.97 28.18 -0.37
C THR A 345 -9.80 29.44 -0.59
N GLU A 346 -11.09 29.42 -0.26
CA GLU A 346 -11.96 30.60 -0.35
C GLU A 346 -11.60 31.69 0.70
N ASP A 347 -11.00 31.29 1.80
CA ASP A 347 -10.44 32.24 2.76
C ASP A 347 -9.17 32.92 2.27
N SER A 348 -8.73 33.98 3.00
CA SER A 348 -7.55 34.78 2.61
C SER A 348 -6.22 34.28 3.20
N SER A 349 -6.25 33.24 4.05
CA SER A 349 -5.09 32.73 4.78
C SER A 349 -4.61 31.37 4.27
N SER A 350 -5.23 30.86 3.17
CA SER A 350 -4.92 29.56 2.61
C SER A 350 -4.56 29.65 1.12
N VAL A 351 -3.63 28.81 0.69
CA VAL A 351 -3.23 28.64 -0.71
C VAL A 351 -3.32 27.18 -1.09
N GLY A 352 -4.04 26.89 -2.17
CA GLY A 352 -4.05 25.59 -2.81
C GLY A 352 -3.01 25.50 -3.92
N ILE A 353 -2.36 24.35 -4.02
CA ILE A 353 -1.44 24.02 -5.11
C ILE A 353 -1.98 22.78 -5.80
N ALA A 354 -2.59 22.96 -6.97
CA ALA A 354 -3.00 21.86 -7.82
C ALA A 354 -1.78 21.37 -8.60
N LEU A 355 -1.38 20.15 -8.33
CA LEU A 355 -0.21 19.48 -8.90
C LEU A 355 -0.63 18.56 -10.05
N PRO A 356 0.27 18.25 -11.01
CA PRO A 356 -0.04 17.44 -12.16
C PRO A 356 -0.34 16.00 -11.74
N LYS A 357 -1.29 15.37 -12.43
CA LYS A 357 -1.53 13.94 -12.38
C LYS A 357 -0.39 13.20 -13.09
N MET A 358 0.14 12.17 -12.46
CA MET A 358 1.13 11.28 -13.08
C MET A 358 0.42 10.22 -13.92
N ASP A 359 0.88 9.98 -15.15
CA ASP A 359 0.43 8.81 -15.90
C ASP A 359 1.00 7.54 -15.25
N LYS A 360 0.16 6.52 -15.11
CA LYS A 360 0.60 5.25 -14.53
C LYS A 360 1.69 4.57 -15.35
N ALA A 361 1.70 4.75 -16.68
CA ALA A 361 2.75 4.24 -17.55
C ALA A 361 4.14 4.83 -17.25
N ASP A 362 4.19 6.02 -16.68
CA ASP A 362 5.45 6.70 -16.33
C ASP A 362 6.07 6.19 -15.02
N LEU A 363 5.32 5.43 -14.19
CA LEU A 363 5.79 5.00 -12.87
C LEU A 363 7.14 4.27 -12.93
N PHE A 364 7.23 3.22 -13.74
CA PHE A 364 8.46 2.42 -13.86
C PHE A 364 9.63 3.22 -14.45
N PRO A 365 9.46 3.98 -15.56
CA PRO A 365 10.50 4.87 -16.07
C PRO A 365 11.00 5.91 -15.08
N LEU A 366 10.08 6.57 -14.35
CA LEU A 366 10.44 7.64 -13.42
C LEU A 366 11.17 7.11 -12.19
N VAL A 367 10.73 6.00 -11.60
CA VAL A 367 11.44 5.38 -10.47
C VAL A 367 12.81 4.85 -10.89
N LYS A 368 12.95 4.32 -12.10
CA LYS A 368 14.28 3.96 -12.65
C LYS A 368 15.20 5.16 -12.78
N LYS A 369 14.69 6.29 -13.24
CA LYS A 369 15.47 7.50 -13.50
C LYS A 369 15.82 8.25 -12.21
N HIS A 370 14.86 8.41 -11.31
CA HIS A 370 14.98 9.29 -10.14
C HIS A 370 15.18 8.53 -8.82
N GLY A 371 14.95 7.22 -8.79
CA GLY A 371 14.79 6.45 -7.57
C GLY A 371 13.38 6.60 -7.00
N SER A 372 13.21 6.38 -5.69
CA SER A 372 11.91 6.56 -5.04
C SER A 372 11.40 8.00 -5.24
N LEU A 373 10.12 8.13 -5.56
CA LEU A 373 9.45 9.40 -5.82
C LEU A 373 9.20 10.17 -4.53
N PRO A 374 8.96 11.48 -4.61
CA PRO A 374 8.49 12.26 -3.48
C PRO A 374 7.23 11.63 -2.86
N ARG A 375 7.07 11.79 -1.56
CA ARG A 375 5.88 11.28 -0.86
C ARG A 375 4.63 11.96 -1.40
N LYS A 376 3.53 11.20 -1.41
CA LYS A 376 2.25 11.73 -1.89
C LYS A 376 2.34 12.28 -3.32
N THR A 377 3.11 11.59 -4.17
CA THR A 377 3.17 11.89 -5.61
C THR A 377 1.86 11.53 -6.29
N PHE A 378 1.24 10.43 -5.89
CA PHE A 378 -0.07 9.98 -6.35
C PHE A 378 -0.80 9.21 -5.26
N SER A 379 -2.10 9.07 -5.40
CA SER A 379 -2.92 8.12 -4.66
C SER A 379 -3.38 7.00 -5.57
N MET A 380 -3.46 5.79 -5.04
CA MET A 380 -4.10 4.67 -5.71
C MET A 380 -5.44 4.37 -5.05
N GLY A 381 -6.50 4.87 -5.66
CA GLY A 381 -7.86 4.70 -5.17
C GLY A 381 -8.17 5.45 -3.88
N GLU A 382 -9.44 5.41 -3.51
CA GLU A 382 -9.99 6.00 -2.28
C GLU A 382 -9.78 5.04 -1.09
N SER A 383 -10.15 5.49 0.12
CA SER A 383 -10.02 4.70 1.34
C SER A 383 -10.73 3.34 1.24
N GLU A 384 -11.93 3.33 0.64
CA GLU A 384 -12.77 2.14 0.48
C GLU A 384 -12.16 1.11 -0.50
N GLU A 385 -11.24 1.54 -1.36
CA GLU A 385 -10.55 0.69 -2.33
C GLU A 385 -9.30 0.01 -1.74
N LYS A 386 -8.90 0.38 -0.53
CA LYS A 386 -7.73 -0.19 0.14
C LYS A 386 -7.96 -1.66 0.47
N ARG A 387 -6.86 -2.41 0.53
CA ARG A 387 -6.90 -3.85 0.77
C ARG A 387 -7.49 -4.17 2.14
N TYR A 388 -8.27 -5.27 2.19
CA TYR A 388 -8.72 -5.88 3.43
C TYR A 388 -7.78 -7.04 3.80
N TYR A 389 -7.59 -7.26 5.09
CA TYR A 389 -6.89 -8.42 5.61
C TYR A 389 -7.80 -9.65 5.49
N ILE A 390 -7.44 -10.58 4.65
CA ILE A 390 -8.18 -11.84 4.43
C ILE A 390 -7.20 -13.00 4.53
N GLU A 391 -6.20 -12.99 3.69
CA GLU A 391 -5.16 -14.00 3.59
C GLU A 391 -4.00 -13.69 4.53
N GLY A 392 -3.53 -14.72 5.17
CA GLY A 392 -2.36 -14.66 6.02
C GLY A 392 -1.33 -15.73 5.70
N ARG A 393 -0.24 -15.73 6.44
CA ARG A 393 0.84 -16.70 6.34
C ARG A 393 1.59 -16.81 7.65
N SER A 394 2.09 -18.02 8.02
CA SER A 394 3.05 -18.14 9.11
C SER A 394 4.37 -17.45 8.78
N ILE A 395 4.93 -16.71 9.75
CA ILE A 395 6.24 -16.08 9.67
C ILE A 395 7.26 -16.69 10.66
N VAL A 396 6.85 -17.70 11.38
CA VAL A 396 7.68 -18.50 12.28
C VAL A 396 7.82 -19.92 11.77
N LYS A 397 8.87 -20.63 12.21
CA LYS A 397 9.10 -22.06 11.90
C LYS A 397 8.08 -22.97 12.58
#